data_4c6d4b79629cc0ed857393712d6e14a4
#
_entry.id   4c6d4b79629cc0ed857393712d6e14a4
#
_cell.length_a   1.000
_cell.length_b   1.000
_cell.length_c   1.000
_cell.angle_alpha   90.00
_cell.angle_beta   90.00
_cell.angle_gamma   90.00
#
_symmetry.space_group_name_H-M   'P 1'
#
loop_
_entity.id
_entity.type
_entity.pdbx_description
1 polymer ?
#
loop_
_entity_poly.entity_id
_entity_poly.type
_entity_poly.pdbx_seq_one_letter_code
_entity_poly.pdbx_strand_id
1 'polypeptide(L)'
;MAAIEDFLADAKRRMDKSIEATHNEFNSIRTGRASPALLDRITIDYYGTQTPLKSLASISAPEARLLVVQPFDPGAIKGIERAVQESDLGLTPSNDGKVVRLPIPALTEERRKDLVKVVRRVAEDGKVAIRNVRRDVMQHLKELVVNGEVGDDEERRAEQQVQKITDEHTKSIDGLLKVKEAEIMEV
;
A
#
# COMPACT_ATOMS: atom_id res chain seq x y z
N MET A 1 -33.24 2.87 -16.55
CA MET A 1 -32.86 2.91 -15.13
C MET A 1 -31.84 1.80 -14.78
N ALA A 2 -32.10 0.53 -15.08
CA ALA A 2 -31.12 -0.56 -14.78
C ALA A 2 -29.73 -0.33 -15.42
N ALA A 3 -29.65 0.13 -16.66
CA ALA A 3 -28.38 0.38 -17.34
C ALA A 3 -27.53 1.48 -16.66
N ILE A 4 -28.16 2.56 -16.18
CA ILE A 4 -27.45 3.63 -15.44
C ILE A 4 -26.90 3.10 -14.13
N GLU A 5 -27.70 2.33 -13.38
CA GLU A 5 -27.28 1.74 -12.10
C GLU A 5 -26.10 0.79 -12.28
N ASP A 6 -26.10 0.01 -13.37
CA ASP A 6 -25.00 -0.87 -13.72
C ASP A 6 -23.70 -0.11 -14.03
N PHE A 7 -23.79 1.00 -14.77
CA PHE A 7 -22.63 1.86 -15.06
C PHE A 7 -22.10 2.57 -13.80
N LEU A 8 -22.96 3.01 -12.91
CA LEU A 8 -22.56 3.61 -11.64
C LEU A 8 -21.87 2.58 -10.72
N ALA A 9 -22.42 1.38 -10.66
CA ALA A 9 -21.82 0.27 -9.90
C ALA A 9 -20.46 -0.14 -10.48
N ASP A 10 -20.33 -0.21 -11.81
CA ASP A 10 -19.05 -0.48 -12.47
C ASP A 10 -18.03 0.64 -12.23
N ALA A 11 -18.44 1.90 -12.34
CA ALA A 11 -17.59 3.04 -12.02
C ALA A 11 -17.00 2.93 -10.60
N LYS A 12 -17.86 2.71 -9.61
CA LYS A 12 -17.44 2.55 -8.22
C LYS A 12 -16.46 1.39 -8.06
N ARG A 13 -16.79 0.22 -8.59
CA ARG A 13 -15.92 -0.97 -8.51
C ARG A 13 -14.55 -0.73 -9.13
N ARG A 14 -14.48 -0.07 -10.29
CA ARG A 14 -13.22 0.24 -10.99
C ARG A 14 -12.41 1.29 -10.24
N MET A 15 -13.07 2.29 -9.65
CA MET A 15 -12.42 3.31 -8.84
C MET A 15 -11.92 2.73 -7.52
N ASP A 16 -12.67 1.83 -6.87
CA ASP A 16 -12.22 1.08 -5.69
C ASP A 16 -10.94 0.27 -5.97
N LYS A 17 -10.89 -0.41 -7.13
CA LYS A 17 -9.66 -1.11 -7.57
C LYS A 17 -8.48 -0.17 -7.79
N SER A 18 -8.70 1.04 -8.27
CA SER A 18 -7.65 2.04 -8.44
C SER A 18 -7.10 2.51 -7.09
N ILE A 19 -7.95 2.66 -6.07
CA ILE A 19 -7.52 2.96 -4.70
C ILE A 19 -6.72 1.78 -4.13
N GLU A 20 -7.20 0.56 -4.28
CA GLU A 20 -6.51 -0.64 -3.81
C GLU A 20 -5.12 -0.78 -4.45
N ALA A 21 -5.02 -0.58 -5.76
CA ALA A 21 -3.74 -0.61 -6.48
C ALA A 21 -2.77 0.47 -5.96
N THR A 22 -3.26 1.70 -5.75
CA THR A 22 -2.46 2.80 -5.18
C THR A 22 -2.01 2.48 -3.76
N HIS A 23 -2.88 1.92 -2.93
CA HIS A 23 -2.54 1.50 -1.58
C HIS A 23 -1.47 0.41 -1.56
N ASN A 24 -1.59 -0.59 -2.43
CA ASN A 24 -0.60 -1.66 -2.56
C ASN A 24 0.75 -1.13 -3.02
N GLU A 25 0.75 -0.17 -3.95
CA GLU A 25 1.98 0.48 -4.40
C GLU A 25 2.63 1.31 -3.28
N PHE A 26 1.85 2.04 -2.50
CA PHE A 26 2.34 2.72 -1.30
C PHE A 26 2.98 1.76 -0.29
N ASN A 27 2.38 0.59 -0.09
CA ASN A 27 2.92 -0.43 0.83
C ASN A 27 4.24 -1.03 0.35
N SER A 28 4.50 -1.03 -0.96
CA SER A 28 5.76 -1.48 -1.53
C SER A 28 6.91 -0.48 -1.34
N ILE A 29 6.60 0.79 -1.07
CA ILE A 29 7.60 1.85 -0.87
C ILE A 29 8.16 1.75 0.55
N ARG A 30 9.46 1.51 0.65
CA ARG A 30 10.18 1.48 1.94
C ARG A 30 10.38 2.90 2.47
N THR A 31 9.65 3.25 3.52
CA THR A 31 9.67 4.60 4.13
C THR A 31 10.68 4.75 5.27
N GLY A 32 11.50 3.73 5.54
CA GLY A 32 12.40 3.71 6.70
C GLY A 32 11.70 3.41 8.03
N ARG A 33 10.39 3.17 8.03
CA ARG A 33 9.65 2.74 9.20
C ARG A 33 9.76 1.24 9.39
N ALA A 34 9.96 0.80 10.63
CA ALA A 34 9.97 -0.60 10.99
C ALA A 34 8.59 -1.23 10.73
N SER A 35 8.57 -2.30 9.94
CA SER A 35 7.38 -3.09 9.68
C SER A 35 7.75 -4.56 9.65
N PRO A 36 6.97 -5.46 10.30
CA PRO A 36 7.18 -6.90 10.21
C PRO A 36 7.24 -7.42 8.77
N ALA A 37 6.54 -6.79 7.85
CA ALA A 37 6.54 -7.14 6.42
C ALA A 37 7.93 -7.05 5.76
N LEU A 38 8.87 -6.29 6.31
CA LEU A 38 10.27 -6.24 5.84
C LEU A 38 10.95 -7.61 5.90
N LEU A 39 10.50 -8.46 6.82
CA LEU A 39 11.08 -9.78 7.07
C LEU A 39 10.33 -10.94 6.39
N ASP A 40 9.28 -10.66 5.62
CA ASP A 40 8.43 -11.69 5.01
C ASP A 40 9.19 -12.63 4.05
N ARG A 41 10.27 -12.14 3.45
CA ARG A 41 11.10 -12.92 2.52
C ARG A 41 12.25 -13.65 3.18
N ILE A 42 12.47 -13.43 4.48
CA ILE A 42 13.57 -14.08 5.21
C ILE A 42 13.18 -15.52 5.50
N THR A 43 14.04 -16.43 5.06
CA THR A 43 13.98 -17.85 5.40
C THR A 43 15.23 -18.25 6.17
N ILE A 44 15.09 -19.25 7.03
CA ILE A 44 16.16 -19.76 7.89
C ILE A 44 16.24 -21.25 7.71
N ASP A 45 17.47 -21.76 7.64
CA ASP A 45 17.68 -23.20 7.74
C ASP A 45 17.41 -23.65 9.18
N TYR A 46 16.27 -24.26 9.39
CA TYR A 46 15.84 -24.79 10.67
C TYR A 46 15.79 -26.32 10.59
N TYR A 47 16.76 -26.96 11.21
CA TYR A 47 16.97 -28.41 11.16
C TYR A 47 16.98 -28.99 9.73
N GLY A 48 17.70 -28.33 8.82
CA GLY A 48 17.84 -28.76 7.42
C GLY A 48 16.67 -28.40 6.51
N THR A 49 15.70 -27.62 7.00
CA THR A 49 14.54 -27.18 6.21
C THR A 49 14.48 -25.66 6.14
N GLN A 50 14.38 -25.10 4.93
CA GLN A 50 14.17 -23.66 4.71
C GLN A 50 12.79 -23.25 5.22
N THR A 51 12.74 -22.54 6.33
CA THR A 51 11.52 -22.17 7.02
C THR A 51 11.38 -20.64 7.06
N PRO A 52 10.21 -20.08 6.71
CA PRO A 52 9.97 -18.65 6.82
C PRO A 52 10.14 -18.15 8.26
N LEU A 53 10.82 -17.01 8.44
CA LEU A 53 11.06 -16.43 9.76
C LEU A 53 9.77 -16.25 10.58
N LYS A 54 8.69 -15.82 9.95
CA LYS A 54 7.38 -15.65 10.60
C LYS A 54 6.78 -16.92 11.19
N SER A 55 7.24 -18.09 10.76
CA SER A 55 6.82 -19.39 11.31
C SER A 55 7.65 -19.79 12.53
N LEU A 56 8.80 -19.18 12.75
CA LEU A 56 9.75 -19.49 13.81
C LEU A 56 9.78 -18.46 14.94
N ALA A 57 9.21 -17.28 14.72
CA ALA A 57 9.30 -16.17 15.64
C ALA A 57 8.08 -15.27 15.60
N SER A 58 7.80 -14.60 16.71
CA SER A 58 6.93 -13.44 16.76
C SER A 58 7.72 -12.20 16.35
N ILE A 59 7.15 -11.39 15.45
CA ILE A 59 7.78 -10.18 14.94
C ILE A 59 6.92 -8.98 15.32
N SER A 60 7.51 -7.98 15.95
CA SER A 60 6.83 -6.75 16.37
C SER A 60 7.68 -5.51 16.07
N ALA A 61 7.04 -4.37 15.97
CA ALA A 61 7.67 -3.06 15.80
C ALA A 61 7.26 -2.17 16.98
N PRO A 62 7.95 -2.27 18.15
CA PRO A 62 7.60 -1.49 19.34
C PRO A 62 7.89 0.00 19.16
N GLU A 63 8.79 0.36 18.25
CA GLU A 63 9.17 1.73 17.92
C GLU A 63 9.22 1.93 16.42
N ALA A 64 9.18 3.18 15.97
CA ALA A 64 9.14 3.54 14.56
C ALA A 64 10.32 2.97 13.74
N ARG A 65 11.49 2.76 14.38
CA ARG A 65 12.72 2.27 13.75
C ARG A 65 13.33 1.06 14.42
N LEU A 66 12.51 0.26 15.11
CA LEU A 66 12.98 -0.95 15.78
C LEU A 66 12.06 -2.12 15.48
N LEU A 67 12.60 -3.17 14.88
CA LEU A 67 11.95 -4.48 14.83
C LEU A 67 12.50 -5.36 15.94
N VAL A 68 11.61 -6.10 16.58
CA VAL A 68 11.95 -7.11 17.58
C VAL A 68 11.43 -8.45 17.09
N VAL A 69 12.35 -9.39 16.97
CA VAL A 69 12.09 -10.78 16.59
C VAL A 69 12.28 -11.66 17.81
N GLN A 70 11.21 -12.25 18.29
CA GLN A 70 11.22 -13.17 19.42
C GLN A 70 11.03 -14.59 18.92
N PRO A 71 12.10 -15.40 18.81
CA PRO A 71 11.99 -16.79 18.38
C PRO A 71 11.24 -17.63 19.40
N PHE A 72 10.47 -18.60 18.91
CA PHE A 72 9.79 -19.57 19.77
C PHE A 72 10.79 -20.59 20.35
N ASP A 73 11.88 -20.84 19.61
CA ASP A 73 13.01 -21.66 20.05
C ASP A 73 14.26 -20.76 20.18
N PRO A 74 14.84 -20.63 21.39
CA PRO A 74 16.08 -19.87 21.58
C PRO A 74 17.27 -20.37 20.72
N GLY A 75 17.27 -21.65 20.33
CA GLY A 75 18.27 -22.22 19.44
C GLY A 75 18.28 -21.61 18.04
N ALA A 76 17.17 -21.00 17.62
CA ALA A 76 17.05 -20.35 16.30
C ALA A 76 17.71 -18.96 16.24
N ILE A 77 18.08 -18.34 17.36
CA ILE A 77 18.60 -16.95 17.41
C ILE A 77 19.78 -16.74 16.45
N LYS A 78 20.77 -17.62 16.49
CA LYS A 78 21.96 -17.51 15.62
C LYS A 78 21.62 -17.64 14.14
N GLY A 79 20.68 -18.53 13.81
CA GLY A 79 20.19 -18.70 12.45
C GLY A 79 19.45 -17.47 11.95
N ILE A 80 18.64 -16.84 12.81
CA ILE A 80 17.93 -15.59 12.52
C ILE A 80 18.90 -14.45 12.25
N GLU A 81 19.88 -14.24 13.14
CA GLU A 81 20.90 -13.20 12.96
C GLU A 81 21.66 -13.37 11.66
N ARG A 82 22.10 -14.59 11.37
CA ARG A 82 22.85 -14.89 10.15
C ARG A 82 21.99 -14.62 8.90
N ALA A 83 20.76 -15.11 8.88
CA ALA A 83 19.85 -14.92 7.74
C ALA A 83 19.55 -13.43 7.47
N VAL A 84 19.41 -12.61 8.52
CA VAL A 84 19.23 -11.16 8.39
C VAL A 84 20.49 -10.47 7.89
N GLN A 85 21.68 -10.85 8.40
CA GLN A 85 22.97 -10.28 7.95
C GLN A 85 23.27 -10.60 6.48
N GLU A 86 22.94 -11.82 6.04
CA GLU A 86 23.15 -12.28 4.66
C GLU A 86 22.07 -11.75 3.69
N SER A 87 21.01 -11.14 4.21
CA SER A 87 19.93 -10.57 3.38
C SER A 87 20.32 -9.23 2.76
N ASP A 88 19.58 -8.84 1.72
CA ASP A 88 19.71 -7.54 1.04
C ASP A 88 19.11 -6.36 1.82
N LEU A 89 18.64 -6.59 3.06
CA LEU A 89 18.00 -5.57 3.89
C LEU A 89 18.98 -4.56 4.47
N GLY A 90 20.27 -4.91 4.58
CA GLY A 90 21.30 -4.04 5.15
C GLY A 90 21.11 -3.74 6.64
N LEU A 91 20.46 -4.65 7.37
CA LEU A 91 20.21 -4.51 8.80
C LEU A 91 21.30 -5.19 9.62
N THR A 92 21.66 -4.58 10.74
CA THR A 92 22.60 -5.15 11.70
C THR A 92 21.84 -5.69 12.90
N PRO A 93 21.69 -7.02 13.04
CA PRO A 93 21.00 -7.61 14.17
C PRO A 93 21.84 -7.55 15.45
N SER A 94 21.17 -7.41 16.58
CA SER A 94 21.73 -7.63 17.91
C SER A 94 20.78 -8.48 18.73
N ASN A 95 21.29 -9.33 19.63
CA ASN A 95 20.47 -10.16 20.49
C ASN A 95 20.88 -10.04 21.97
N ASP A 96 19.95 -10.36 22.85
CA ASP A 96 20.15 -10.44 24.30
C ASP A 96 19.99 -11.88 24.84
N GLY A 97 20.02 -12.87 23.95
CA GLY A 97 19.79 -14.27 24.25
C GLY A 97 18.32 -14.70 24.28
N LYS A 98 17.38 -13.75 24.15
CA LYS A 98 15.93 -14.00 24.13
C LYS A 98 15.26 -13.46 22.88
N VAL A 99 15.66 -12.28 22.46
CA VAL A 99 15.11 -11.59 21.28
C VAL A 99 16.23 -11.06 20.39
N VAL A 100 15.96 -10.96 19.10
CA VAL A 100 16.82 -10.28 18.13
C VAL A 100 16.22 -8.91 17.84
N ARG A 101 17.04 -7.87 18.03
CA ARG A 101 16.68 -6.48 17.73
C ARG A 101 17.30 -6.06 16.42
N LEU A 102 16.47 -5.47 15.58
CA LEU A 102 16.83 -4.98 14.25
C LEU A 102 16.56 -3.47 14.18
N PRO A 103 17.56 -2.63 14.50
CA PRO A 103 17.42 -1.19 14.32
C PRO A 103 17.36 -0.87 12.83
N ILE A 104 16.37 -0.08 12.43
CA ILE A 104 16.21 0.42 11.07
C ILE A 104 16.99 1.73 10.95
N PRO A 105 17.93 1.86 9.99
CA PRO A 105 18.68 3.10 9.79
C PRO A 105 17.76 4.29 9.47
N ALA A 106 18.08 5.46 10.03
CA ALA A 106 17.36 6.69 9.70
C ALA A 106 17.53 7.05 8.24
N LEU A 107 16.47 7.55 7.61
CA LEU A 107 16.55 8.15 6.30
C LEU A 107 17.29 9.50 6.38
N THR A 108 18.13 9.79 5.40
CA THR A 108 18.67 11.14 5.21
C THR A 108 17.56 12.09 4.78
N GLU A 109 17.72 13.39 5.03
CA GLU A 109 16.75 14.40 4.60
C GLU A 109 16.56 14.40 3.08
N GLU A 110 17.63 14.23 2.32
CA GLU A 110 17.58 14.10 0.87
C GLU A 110 16.72 12.89 0.44
N ARG A 111 16.96 11.73 1.05
CA ARG A 111 16.20 10.52 0.75
C ARG A 111 14.72 10.66 1.10
N ARG A 112 14.36 11.34 2.19
CA ARG A 112 12.97 11.67 2.53
C ARG A 112 12.31 12.52 1.45
N LYS A 113 12.99 13.57 0.98
CA LYS A 113 12.49 14.43 -0.10
C LYS A 113 12.23 13.65 -1.39
N ASP A 114 13.12 12.72 -1.73
CA ASP A 114 12.95 11.90 -2.92
C ASP A 114 11.79 10.91 -2.77
N LEU A 115 11.62 10.29 -1.61
CA LEU A 115 10.49 9.42 -1.32
C LEU A 115 9.16 10.17 -1.37
N VAL A 116 9.09 11.41 -0.87
CA VAL A 116 7.91 12.27 -0.98
C VAL A 116 7.53 12.51 -2.44
N LYS A 117 8.51 12.75 -3.32
CA LYS A 117 8.26 12.89 -4.77
C LYS A 117 7.68 11.60 -5.36
N VAL A 118 8.24 10.45 -4.96
CA VAL A 118 7.77 9.14 -5.44
C VAL A 118 6.33 8.89 -5.03
N VAL A 119 5.98 9.06 -3.74
CA VAL A 119 4.61 8.83 -3.27
C VAL A 119 3.60 9.81 -3.87
N ARG A 120 3.99 11.06 -4.11
CA ARG A 120 3.15 12.04 -4.83
C ARG A 120 2.84 11.60 -6.25
N ARG A 121 3.83 11.06 -6.95
CA ARG A 121 3.64 10.52 -8.31
C ARG A 121 2.68 9.33 -8.28
N VAL A 122 2.88 8.38 -7.39
CA VAL A 122 1.98 7.22 -7.24
C VAL A 122 0.54 7.66 -6.96
N ALA A 123 0.34 8.64 -6.08
CA ALA A 123 -0.98 9.21 -5.81
C ALA A 123 -1.60 9.86 -7.06
N GLU A 124 -0.81 10.60 -7.82
CA GLU A 124 -1.30 11.24 -9.05
C GLU A 124 -1.68 10.20 -10.10
N ASP A 125 -0.88 9.15 -10.28
CA ASP A 125 -1.20 8.03 -11.18
C ASP A 125 -2.53 7.37 -10.79
N GLY A 126 -2.78 7.17 -9.49
CA GLY A 126 -4.06 6.68 -8.99
C GLY A 126 -5.23 7.61 -9.30
N LYS A 127 -5.05 8.92 -9.13
CA LYS A 127 -6.08 9.92 -9.49
C LYS A 127 -6.32 9.98 -10.99
N VAL A 128 -5.29 9.80 -11.82
CA VAL A 128 -5.42 9.69 -13.27
C VAL A 128 -6.28 8.46 -13.64
N ALA A 129 -6.03 7.32 -13.01
CA ALA A 129 -6.83 6.11 -13.22
C ALA A 129 -8.32 6.35 -12.89
N ILE A 130 -8.62 7.01 -11.77
CA ILE A 130 -9.99 7.39 -11.39
C ILE A 130 -10.62 8.32 -12.42
N ARG A 131 -9.89 9.34 -12.90
CA ARG A 131 -10.39 10.27 -13.94
C ARG A 131 -10.64 9.55 -15.27
N ASN A 132 -9.85 8.55 -15.61
CA ASN A 132 -10.09 7.74 -16.79
C ASN A 132 -11.38 6.93 -16.68
N VAL A 133 -11.64 6.29 -15.53
CA VAL A 133 -12.90 5.58 -15.26
C VAL A 133 -14.08 6.54 -15.40
N ARG A 134 -13.99 7.74 -14.80
CA ARG A 134 -15.04 8.75 -14.94
C ARG A 134 -15.31 9.08 -16.40
N ARG A 135 -14.26 9.35 -17.18
CA ARG A 135 -14.39 9.70 -18.60
C ARG A 135 -15.09 8.61 -19.40
N ASP A 136 -14.71 7.36 -19.18
CA ASP A 136 -15.28 6.20 -19.87
C ASP A 136 -16.78 6.08 -19.55
N VAL A 137 -17.17 6.18 -18.28
CA VAL A 137 -18.58 6.08 -17.87
C VAL A 137 -19.40 7.25 -18.39
N MET A 138 -18.87 8.48 -18.36
CA MET A 138 -19.54 9.66 -18.94
C MET A 138 -19.80 9.49 -20.44
N GLN A 139 -18.87 8.86 -21.16
CA GLN A 139 -19.06 8.56 -22.57
C GLN A 139 -20.19 7.54 -22.79
N HIS A 140 -20.22 6.45 -22.02
CA HIS A 140 -21.28 5.45 -22.10
C HIS A 140 -22.67 6.05 -21.78
N LEU A 141 -22.76 6.94 -20.78
CA LEU A 141 -24.02 7.64 -20.47
C LEU A 141 -24.53 8.46 -21.66
N LYS A 142 -23.65 9.17 -22.37
CA LYS A 142 -23.99 9.88 -23.59
C LYS A 142 -24.50 8.97 -24.73
N GLU A 143 -23.86 7.81 -24.87
CA GLU A 143 -24.28 6.81 -25.86
C GLU A 143 -25.69 6.30 -25.58
N LEU A 144 -26.07 6.11 -24.31
CA LEU A 144 -27.46 5.75 -23.95
C LEU A 144 -28.47 6.80 -24.37
N VAL A 145 -28.15 8.09 -24.27
CA VAL A 145 -29.03 9.19 -24.73
C VAL A 145 -29.15 9.18 -26.24
N VAL A 146 -28.00 9.05 -26.95
CA VAL A 146 -27.98 9.00 -28.41
C VAL A 146 -28.82 7.84 -28.94
N ASN A 147 -28.79 6.69 -28.25
CA ASN A 147 -29.59 5.52 -28.62
C ASN A 147 -31.07 5.63 -28.22
N GLY A 148 -31.45 6.69 -27.50
CA GLY A 148 -32.83 6.87 -27.03
C GLY A 148 -33.23 5.95 -25.87
N GLU A 149 -32.24 5.34 -25.18
CA GLU A 149 -32.47 4.44 -24.05
C GLU A 149 -32.70 5.19 -22.73
N VAL A 150 -32.20 6.41 -22.63
CA VAL A 150 -32.24 7.28 -21.45
C VAL A 150 -32.53 8.72 -21.88
N GLY A 151 -33.30 9.46 -21.05
CA GLY A 151 -33.54 10.86 -21.27
C GLY A 151 -32.46 11.79 -20.75
N ASP A 152 -32.35 13.02 -21.30
CA ASP A 152 -31.33 14.02 -20.92
C ASP A 152 -31.31 14.33 -19.41
N ASP A 153 -32.48 14.34 -18.75
CA ASP A 153 -32.59 14.61 -17.32
C ASP A 153 -32.04 13.45 -16.47
N GLU A 154 -32.18 12.21 -16.94
CA GLU A 154 -31.61 11.03 -16.28
C GLU A 154 -30.09 10.98 -16.45
N GLU A 155 -29.60 11.31 -17.66
CA GLU A 155 -28.16 11.46 -17.91
C GLU A 155 -27.51 12.47 -16.95
N ARG A 156 -28.07 13.68 -16.86
CA ARG A 156 -27.56 14.74 -15.98
C ARG A 156 -27.50 14.31 -14.52
N ARG A 157 -28.49 13.57 -14.02
CA ARG A 157 -28.46 13.02 -12.66
C ARG A 157 -27.38 11.97 -12.50
N ALA A 158 -27.20 11.10 -13.50
CA ALA A 158 -26.16 10.09 -13.50
C ALA A 158 -24.77 10.73 -13.55
N GLU A 159 -24.55 11.76 -14.37
CA GLU A 159 -23.30 12.52 -14.43
C GLU A 159 -22.93 13.13 -13.06
N GLN A 160 -23.91 13.70 -12.35
CA GLN A 160 -23.71 14.23 -10.99
C GLN A 160 -23.30 13.13 -10.01
N GLN A 161 -23.88 11.94 -10.13
CA GLN A 161 -23.54 10.80 -9.28
C GLN A 161 -22.11 10.28 -9.59
N VAL A 162 -21.75 10.16 -10.87
CA VAL A 162 -20.38 9.80 -11.29
C VAL A 162 -19.38 10.82 -10.77
N GLN A 163 -19.69 12.12 -10.84
CA GLN A 163 -18.81 13.16 -10.29
C GLN A 163 -18.65 13.03 -8.79
N LYS A 164 -19.72 12.79 -8.04
CA LYS A 164 -19.67 12.58 -6.60
C LYS A 164 -18.80 11.37 -6.23
N ILE A 165 -18.99 10.24 -6.91
CA ILE A 165 -18.18 9.04 -6.72
C ILE A 165 -16.70 9.35 -7.00
N THR A 166 -16.41 10.07 -8.08
CA THR A 166 -15.05 10.49 -8.45
C THR A 166 -14.40 11.34 -7.36
N ASP A 167 -15.12 12.32 -6.83
CA ASP A 167 -14.59 13.23 -5.80
C ASP A 167 -14.31 12.47 -4.49
N GLU A 168 -15.18 11.57 -4.09
CA GLU A 168 -15.00 10.72 -2.91
C GLU A 168 -13.74 9.83 -3.04
N HIS A 169 -13.55 9.21 -4.20
CA HIS A 169 -12.40 8.34 -4.46
C HIS A 169 -11.09 9.11 -4.58
N THR A 170 -11.12 10.28 -5.21
CA THR A 170 -9.95 11.19 -5.28
C THR A 170 -9.55 11.64 -3.88
N LYS A 171 -10.52 12.02 -3.05
CA LYS A 171 -10.29 12.38 -1.65
C LYS A 171 -9.70 11.24 -0.83
N SER A 172 -10.11 10.00 -1.11
CA SER A 172 -9.55 8.81 -0.46
C SER A 172 -8.05 8.64 -0.79
N ILE A 173 -7.65 8.83 -2.06
CA ILE A 173 -6.24 8.81 -2.45
C ILE A 173 -5.45 9.93 -1.77
N ASP A 174 -6.00 11.14 -1.70
CA ASP A 174 -5.35 12.25 -1.00
C ASP A 174 -5.16 11.95 0.50
N GLY A 175 -6.12 11.26 1.12
CA GLY A 175 -5.99 10.76 2.49
C GLY A 175 -4.86 9.76 2.66
N LEU A 176 -4.77 8.77 1.76
CA LEU A 176 -3.67 7.78 1.76
C LEU A 176 -2.30 8.45 1.55
N LEU A 177 -2.21 9.42 0.63
CA LEU A 177 -1.00 10.19 0.39
C LEU A 177 -0.55 10.92 1.64
N LYS A 178 -1.47 11.62 2.32
CA LYS A 178 -1.18 12.38 3.54
C LYS A 178 -0.62 11.51 4.65
N VAL A 179 -1.21 10.32 4.83
CA VAL A 179 -0.71 9.34 5.81
C VAL A 179 0.70 8.88 5.44
N LYS A 180 0.94 8.58 4.15
CA LYS A 180 2.24 8.10 3.68
C LYS A 180 3.34 9.17 3.76
N GLU A 181 3.01 10.42 3.46
CA GLU A 181 3.95 11.54 3.64
C GLU A 181 4.31 11.72 5.12
N ALA A 182 3.33 11.63 6.04
CA ALA A 182 3.59 11.69 7.47
C ALA A 182 4.53 10.55 7.92
N GLU A 183 4.29 9.32 7.48
CA GLU A 183 5.19 8.17 7.76
C GLU A 183 6.64 8.44 7.34
N ILE A 184 6.87 9.05 6.18
CA ILE A 184 8.20 9.40 5.69
C ILE A 184 8.86 10.49 6.54
N MET A 185 8.07 11.44 7.04
CA MET A 185 8.58 12.60 7.78
C MET A 185 8.81 12.33 9.27
N GLU A 186 8.10 11.36 9.86
CA GLU A 186 8.21 11.00 11.27
C GLU A 186 9.42 10.11 11.62
N VAL A 187 10.12 9.56 10.64
CA VAL A 187 11.19 8.55 10.85
C VAL A 187 12.60 9.16 10.84
#